data_5dc0c711cfed668dad276bfdf97c2065
#
_entry.id   5dc0c711cfed668dad276bfdf97c2065
#
_cell.length_a   1.000
_cell.length_b   1.000
_cell.length_c   1.000
_cell.angle_alpha   90.00
_cell.angle_beta   90.00
_cell.angle_gamma   90.00
#
_symmetry.space_group_name_H-M   'P 1'
#
loop_
_entity.id
_entity.type
_entity.pdbx_description
1 polymer ?
#
loop_
_entity_poly.entity_id
_entity_poly.type
_entity_poly.pdbx_seq_one_letter_code
_entity_poly.pdbx_strand_id
1 'polypeptide(L)'
;MCIRDRVNGIETDKAGAQTKRMLGVVFQDSVLDKPLTVKENLMSRAALYGITGKAFDKRLMELVEILDFDEFLNRPVGKLSGGQRRRIDIARALLHRPEILILDEPTPGLAPQTRQLIWNVIEKLQKTENMTVFLTTHYMEEAANAGYVVILDKGSIAAEGTPFELKNDYVQDIVSVYGVSEDEIKSLNREYKKIRDGYQIKVRNTKEATKLIVEHQDLFTDYEVVKGGMDDVFLAVTGKRLEVNADGNSIGINEQE
;
A
#
# COMPACT_ATOMS: atom_id res chain seq x y z
N MET A 1 27.74 6.65 14.49
CA MET A 1 26.41 6.80 15.10
C MET A 1 25.91 5.39 15.38
N CYS A 2 25.88 4.97 16.66
CA CYS A 2 25.40 3.63 16.99
C CYS A 2 23.87 3.69 17.06
N ILE A 3 23.20 3.37 15.95
CA ILE A 3 21.77 3.18 15.94
C ILE A 3 21.51 1.85 16.64
N ARG A 4 20.91 1.89 17.82
CA ARG A 4 20.45 0.70 18.53
C ARG A 4 19.04 0.41 18.09
N ASP A 5 18.93 -0.38 17.04
CA ASP A 5 17.63 -0.80 16.54
C ASP A 5 17.04 -1.83 17.48
N ARG A 6 15.74 -1.69 17.75
CA ARG A 6 14.97 -2.64 18.57
C ARG A 6 13.76 -3.13 17.81
N VAL A 7 13.52 -4.44 17.89
CA VAL A 7 12.31 -5.08 17.40
C VAL A 7 11.57 -5.65 18.60
N ASN A 8 10.34 -5.22 18.84
CA ASN A 8 9.56 -5.55 20.04
C ASN A 8 10.35 -5.38 21.36
N GLY A 9 11.12 -4.28 21.45
CA GLY A 9 11.96 -3.96 22.61
C GLY A 9 13.29 -4.72 22.69
N ILE A 10 13.55 -5.69 21.80
CA ILE A 10 14.76 -6.51 21.77
C ILE A 10 15.82 -5.81 20.90
N GLU A 11 17.03 -5.61 21.43
CA GLU A 11 18.14 -5.05 20.68
C GLU A 11 18.62 -6.03 19.60
N THR A 12 18.63 -5.60 18.34
CA THR A 12 18.99 -6.46 17.19
C THR A 12 20.42 -6.96 17.25
N ASP A 13 21.34 -6.16 17.75
CA ASP A 13 22.77 -6.52 17.87
C ASP A 13 23.03 -7.66 18.85
N LYS A 14 22.22 -7.76 19.92
CA LYS A 14 22.42 -8.75 20.99
C LYS A 14 21.62 -10.04 20.80
N ALA A 15 20.51 -9.98 20.10
CA ALA A 15 19.56 -11.08 19.96
C ALA A 15 19.16 -11.33 18.50
N GLY A 16 20.08 -11.20 17.56
CA GLY A 16 19.81 -11.28 16.12
C GLY A 16 19.12 -12.57 15.65
N ALA A 17 19.34 -13.71 16.31
CA ALA A 17 18.63 -14.94 15.99
C ALA A 17 17.16 -14.91 16.45
N GLN A 18 16.89 -14.28 17.58
CA GLN A 18 15.53 -14.13 18.11
C GLN A 18 14.73 -13.13 17.29
N THR A 19 15.29 -11.97 16.99
CA THR A 19 14.63 -10.94 16.15
C THR A 19 14.35 -11.45 14.75
N LYS A 20 15.27 -12.23 14.14
CA LYS A 20 15.03 -12.85 12.82
C LYS A 20 13.84 -13.83 12.81
N ARG A 21 13.54 -14.47 13.93
CA ARG A 21 12.36 -15.35 14.03
C ARG A 21 11.04 -14.59 14.12
N MET A 22 11.09 -13.34 14.55
CA MET A 22 9.90 -12.48 14.64
C MET A 22 9.57 -11.81 13.30
N LEU A 23 10.50 -11.81 12.34
CA LEU A 23 10.40 -11.09 11.09
C LEU A 23 10.19 -12.05 9.92
N GLY A 24 9.13 -11.82 9.15
CA GLY A 24 8.98 -12.33 7.79
C GLY A 24 9.36 -11.20 6.80
N VAL A 25 10.18 -11.52 5.81
CA VAL A 25 10.63 -10.52 4.82
C VAL A 25 10.36 -11.01 3.42
N VAL A 26 9.69 -10.19 2.64
CA VAL A 26 9.48 -10.36 1.20
C VAL A 26 10.22 -9.24 0.49
N PHE A 27 11.26 -9.58 -0.25
CA PHE A 27 12.06 -8.64 -1.00
C PHE A 27 11.38 -8.22 -2.31
N GLN A 28 11.80 -7.13 -2.90
CA GLN A 28 11.33 -6.68 -4.21
C GLN A 28 11.55 -7.77 -5.27
N ASP A 29 12.76 -8.32 -5.35
CA ASP A 29 13.07 -9.45 -6.20
C ASP A 29 12.80 -10.78 -5.48
N SER A 30 12.27 -11.75 -6.23
CA SER A 30 12.04 -13.10 -5.69
C SER A 30 13.36 -13.81 -5.39
N VAL A 31 13.45 -14.37 -4.19
CA VAL A 31 14.61 -15.16 -3.72
C VAL A 31 14.35 -16.66 -3.75
N LEU A 32 13.38 -17.09 -4.55
CA LEU A 32 13.06 -18.51 -4.73
C LEU A 32 13.97 -19.16 -5.78
N ASP A 33 14.34 -20.42 -5.53
CA ASP A 33 15.14 -21.22 -6.43
C ASP A 33 14.29 -21.67 -7.65
N LYS A 34 14.56 -21.09 -8.82
CA LYS A 34 13.78 -21.29 -10.05
C LYS A 34 13.69 -22.76 -10.51
N PRO A 35 14.74 -23.60 -10.39
CA PRO A 35 14.68 -25.02 -10.77
C PRO A 35 13.81 -25.87 -9.85
N LEU A 36 13.71 -25.50 -8.57
CA LEU A 36 12.96 -26.25 -7.57
C LEU A 36 11.45 -26.00 -7.72
N THR A 37 10.65 -26.99 -7.31
CA THR A 37 9.21 -26.83 -7.15
C THR A 37 8.87 -25.87 -6.01
N VAL A 38 7.64 -25.38 -5.98
CA VAL A 38 7.12 -24.56 -4.88
C VAL A 38 7.27 -25.29 -3.56
N LYS A 39 6.85 -26.56 -3.51
CA LYS A 39 6.94 -27.39 -2.28
C LYS A 39 8.38 -27.55 -1.78
N GLU A 40 9.32 -27.83 -2.67
CA GLU A 40 10.74 -27.96 -2.33
C GLU A 40 11.35 -26.66 -1.82
N ASN A 41 11.03 -25.52 -2.45
CA ASN A 41 11.44 -24.21 -1.96
C ASN A 41 10.94 -23.93 -0.54
N LEU A 42 9.66 -24.17 -0.29
CA LEU A 42 9.06 -23.95 1.02
C LEU A 42 9.60 -24.92 2.07
N MET A 43 9.81 -26.19 1.69
CA MET A 43 10.34 -27.23 2.58
C MET A 43 11.78 -26.93 3.03
N SER A 44 12.66 -26.56 2.10
CA SER A 44 14.05 -26.20 2.42
C SER A 44 14.11 -24.98 3.32
N ARG A 45 13.26 -23.99 3.08
CA ARG A 45 13.19 -22.78 3.93
C ARG A 45 12.64 -23.08 5.32
N ALA A 46 11.58 -23.90 5.43
CA ALA A 46 10.98 -24.31 6.69
C ALA A 46 11.97 -25.08 7.59
N ALA A 47 12.82 -25.91 6.97
CA ALA A 47 13.86 -26.66 7.68
C ALA A 47 14.86 -25.76 8.44
N LEU A 48 15.14 -24.54 7.92
CA LEU A 48 16.01 -23.56 8.61
C LEU A 48 15.41 -23.07 9.94
N TYR A 49 14.09 -23.18 10.10
CA TYR A 49 13.38 -22.87 11.34
C TYR A 49 13.06 -24.10 12.18
N GLY A 50 13.54 -25.29 11.78
CA GLY A 50 13.26 -26.56 12.45
C GLY A 50 11.86 -27.13 12.17
N ILE A 51 11.15 -26.58 11.16
CA ILE A 51 9.81 -27.02 10.75
C ILE A 51 9.97 -28.10 9.69
N THR A 52 9.81 -29.39 10.07
CA THR A 52 10.01 -30.56 9.21
C THR A 52 8.90 -31.58 9.34
N GLY A 53 8.82 -32.56 8.42
CA GLY A 53 7.87 -33.66 8.47
C GLY A 53 6.41 -33.20 8.61
N LYS A 54 5.65 -33.84 9.50
CA LYS A 54 4.22 -33.50 9.71
C LYS A 54 3.95 -32.06 10.10
N ALA A 55 4.90 -31.40 10.79
CA ALA A 55 4.75 -29.97 11.15
C ALA A 55 4.82 -29.09 9.90
N PHE A 56 5.72 -29.42 8.96
CA PHE A 56 5.78 -28.75 7.68
C PHE A 56 4.52 -28.98 6.85
N ASP A 57 4.06 -30.23 6.72
CA ASP A 57 2.86 -30.55 5.93
C ASP A 57 1.64 -29.80 6.45
N LYS A 58 1.45 -29.75 7.77
CA LYS A 58 0.38 -28.96 8.39
C LYS A 58 0.49 -27.48 8.06
N ARG A 59 1.69 -26.90 8.24
CA ARG A 59 1.90 -25.47 7.94
C ARG A 59 1.73 -25.14 6.46
N LEU A 60 2.17 -26.03 5.58
CA LEU A 60 1.99 -25.90 4.14
C LEU A 60 0.51 -25.82 3.76
N MET A 61 -0.32 -26.71 4.31
CA MET A 61 -1.77 -26.69 4.02
C MET A 61 -2.45 -25.41 4.50
N GLU A 62 -2.09 -24.90 5.67
CA GLU A 62 -2.58 -23.60 6.17
C GLU A 62 -2.22 -22.46 5.20
N LEU A 63 -0.98 -22.44 4.69
CA LEU A 63 -0.53 -21.40 3.75
C LEU A 63 -1.18 -21.55 2.36
N VAL A 64 -1.40 -22.78 1.92
CA VAL A 64 -2.15 -23.08 0.69
C VAL A 64 -3.55 -22.50 0.77
N GLU A 65 -4.26 -22.70 1.86
CA GLU A 65 -5.61 -22.16 2.08
C GLU A 65 -5.63 -20.62 2.13
N ILE A 66 -4.63 -20.01 2.74
CA ILE A 66 -4.57 -18.53 2.87
C ILE A 66 -4.23 -17.87 1.53
N LEU A 67 -3.30 -18.47 0.77
CA LEU A 67 -2.66 -17.85 -0.40
C LEU A 67 -3.11 -18.44 -1.74
N ASP A 68 -3.96 -19.49 -1.71
CA ASP A 68 -4.55 -20.13 -2.89
C ASP A 68 -3.49 -20.52 -3.94
N PHE A 69 -2.63 -21.49 -3.61
CA PHE A 69 -1.55 -21.94 -4.51
C PHE A 69 -1.45 -23.46 -4.65
N ASP A 70 -2.49 -24.23 -4.31
CA ASP A 70 -2.50 -25.69 -4.42
C ASP A 70 -2.19 -26.19 -5.83
N GLU A 71 -2.78 -25.58 -6.85
CA GLU A 71 -2.66 -25.99 -8.25
C GLU A 71 -1.21 -26.00 -8.78
N PHE A 72 -0.31 -25.26 -8.15
CA PHE A 72 1.08 -25.15 -8.62
C PHE A 72 2.15 -25.56 -7.61
N LEU A 73 1.75 -26.25 -6.52
CA LEU A 73 2.66 -26.77 -5.50
C LEU A 73 3.83 -27.57 -6.08
N ASN A 74 3.57 -28.40 -7.08
CA ASN A 74 4.54 -29.28 -7.71
C ASN A 74 5.15 -28.69 -8.99
N ARG A 75 4.85 -27.42 -9.32
CA ARG A 75 5.46 -26.74 -10.48
C ARG A 75 6.80 -26.13 -10.10
N PRO A 76 7.81 -26.19 -10.99
CA PRO A 76 9.04 -25.41 -10.82
C PRO A 76 8.73 -23.90 -10.76
N VAL A 77 9.37 -23.21 -9.83
CA VAL A 77 9.16 -21.75 -9.61
C VAL A 77 9.45 -20.94 -10.88
N GLY A 78 10.41 -21.38 -11.71
CA GLY A 78 10.73 -20.73 -12.98
C GLY A 78 9.59 -20.72 -14.00
N LYS A 79 8.56 -21.58 -13.84
CA LYS A 79 7.38 -21.67 -14.71
C LYS A 79 6.17 -20.91 -14.19
N LEU A 80 6.30 -20.21 -13.06
CA LEU A 80 5.23 -19.44 -12.45
C LEU A 80 5.13 -18.04 -13.06
N SER A 81 3.90 -17.50 -13.16
CA SER A 81 3.69 -16.09 -13.44
C SER A 81 4.26 -15.21 -12.30
N GLY A 82 4.43 -13.90 -12.54
CA GLY A 82 4.89 -12.96 -11.53
C GLY A 82 4.03 -12.99 -10.27
N GLY A 83 2.71 -12.95 -10.43
CA GLY A 83 1.76 -12.98 -9.33
C GLY A 83 1.73 -14.32 -8.58
N GLN A 84 1.83 -15.45 -9.29
CA GLN A 84 1.97 -16.76 -8.65
C GLN A 84 3.26 -16.83 -7.82
N ARG A 85 4.37 -16.36 -8.37
CA ARG A 85 5.66 -16.32 -7.67
C ARG A 85 5.60 -15.44 -6.44
N ARG A 86 4.97 -14.26 -6.53
CA ARG A 86 4.81 -13.34 -5.39
C ARG A 86 4.03 -13.97 -4.24
N ARG A 87 2.97 -14.74 -4.53
CA ARG A 87 2.25 -15.52 -3.50
C ARG A 87 3.17 -16.50 -2.77
N ILE A 88 4.09 -17.14 -3.46
CA ILE A 88 5.05 -18.07 -2.86
C ILE A 88 6.14 -17.34 -2.06
N ASP A 89 6.60 -16.16 -2.49
CA ASP A 89 7.50 -15.33 -1.69
C ASP A 89 6.86 -14.94 -0.36
N ILE A 90 5.57 -14.59 -0.36
CA ILE A 90 4.80 -14.33 0.85
C ILE A 90 4.65 -15.61 1.69
N ALA A 91 4.27 -16.75 1.09
CA ALA A 91 4.20 -18.04 1.80
C ALA A 91 5.51 -18.36 2.50
N ARG A 92 6.63 -18.16 1.81
CA ARG A 92 7.97 -18.38 2.35
C ARG A 92 8.26 -17.51 3.57
N ALA A 93 7.85 -16.24 3.53
CA ALA A 93 8.03 -15.30 4.63
C ALA A 93 7.17 -15.66 5.86
N LEU A 94 6.04 -16.34 5.66
CA LEU A 94 5.08 -16.70 6.69
C LEU A 94 5.31 -18.08 7.32
N LEU A 95 6.22 -18.91 6.80
CA LEU A 95 6.43 -20.29 7.23
C LEU A 95 6.58 -20.45 8.74
N HIS A 96 7.36 -19.60 9.36
CA HIS A 96 7.72 -19.65 10.79
C HIS A 96 6.82 -18.81 11.69
N ARG A 97 5.66 -18.36 11.20
CA ARG A 97 4.67 -17.52 11.92
C ARG A 97 5.29 -16.27 12.53
N PRO A 98 5.84 -15.36 11.71
CA PRO A 98 6.42 -14.12 12.20
C PRO A 98 5.35 -13.21 12.83
N GLU A 99 5.75 -12.35 13.76
CA GLU A 99 4.90 -11.31 14.34
C GLU A 99 4.82 -10.07 13.45
N ILE A 100 5.89 -9.83 12.66
CA ILE A 100 6.03 -8.67 11.78
C ILE A 100 6.35 -9.18 10.37
N LEU A 101 5.57 -8.74 9.39
CA LEU A 101 5.80 -8.99 7.97
C LEU A 101 6.28 -7.71 7.28
N ILE A 102 7.47 -7.76 6.72
CA ILE A 102 8.05 -6.65 5.93
C ILE A 102 7.91 -7.00 4.46
N LEU A 103 7.28 -6.12 3.71
CA LEU A 103 7.04 -6.26 2.28
C LEU A 103 7.74 -5.11 1.56
N ASP A 104 8.79 -5.41 0.82
CA ASP A 104 9.49 -4.42 0.03
C ASP A 104 8.90 -4.42 -1.39
N GLU A 105 8.16 -3.34 -1.71
CA GLU A 105 7.42 -3.17 -2.95
C GLU A 105 6.70 -4.45 -3.39
N PRO A 106 5.61 -4.86 -2.70
CA PRO A 106 5.02 -6.19 -2.93
C PRO A 106 4.30 -6.35 -4.28
N THR A 107 3.96 -5.28 -4.98
CA THR A 107 3.01 -5.33 -6.10
C THR A 107 3.49 -4.82 -7.46
N PRO A 108 4.70 -4.20 -7.63
CA PRO A 108 5.16 -3.75 -8.93
C PRO A 108 5.08 -4.82 -10.01
N GLY A 109 4.61 -4.43 -11.20
CA GLY A 109 4.50 -5.33 -12.35
C GLY A 109 3.42 -6.42 -12.25
N LEU A 110 2.56 -6.36 -11.22
CA LEU A 110 1.44 -7.30 -11.08
C LEU A 110 0.16 -6.72 -11.70
N ALA A 111 -0.63 -7.61 -12.33
CA ALA A 111 -1.95 -7.27 -12.81
C ALA A 111 -2.88 -6.80 -11.65
N PRO A 112 -3.85 -5.90 -11.90
CA PRO A 112 -4.73 -5.35 -10.86
C PRO A 112 -5.42 -6.41 -10.00
N GLN A 113 -5.91 -7.50 -10.61
CA GLN A 113 -6.55 -8.60 -9.89
C GLN A 113 -5.57 -9.30 -8.92
N THR A 114 -4.30 -9.45 -9.33
CA THR A 114 -3.27 -10.06 -8.47
C THR A 114 -2.90 -9.15 -7.32
N ARG A 115 -2.83 -7.82 -7.54
CA ARG A 115 -2.63 -6.84 -6.47
C ARG A 115 -3.73 -6.94 -5.43
N GLN A 116 -5.00 -6.97 -5.87
CA GLN A 116 -6.14 -7.10 -4.96
C GLN A 116 -6.08 -8.39 -4.14
N LEU A 117 -5.69 -9.53 -4.74
CA LEU A 117 -5.50 -10.78 -4.02
C LEU A 117 -4.46 -10.66 -2.90
N ILE A 118 -3.31 -10.03 -3.19
CA ILE A 118 -2.26 -9.81 -2.18
C ILE A 118 -2.78 -8.94 -1.04
N TRP A 119 -3.50 -7.88 -1.34
CA TRP A 119 -4.11 -7.01 -0.32
C TRP A 119 -5.12 -7.74 0.55
N ASN A 120 -5.99 -8.55 -0.03
CA ASN A 120 -6.95 -9.36 0.72
C ASN A 120 -6.25 -10.34 1.67
N VAL A 121 -5.12 -10.91 1.23
CA VAL A 121 -4.29 -11.79 2.08
C VAL A 121 -3.66 -11.01 3.23
N ILE A 122 -3.08 -9.83 2.96
CA ILE A 122 -2.48 -8.97 4.00
C ILE A 122 -3.52 -8.60 5.05
N GLU A 123 -4.69 -8.17 4.62
CA GLU A 123 -5.80 -7.80 5.50
C GLU A 123 -6.29 -8.99 6.34
N LYS A 124 -6.39 -10.19 5.73
CA LYS A 124 -6.73 -11.42 6.43
C LYS A 124 -5.70 -11.73 7.51
N LEU A 125 -4.41 -11.67 7.20
CA LEU A 125 -3.32 -11.92 8.15
C LEU A 125 -3.33 -10.93 9.33
N GLN A 126 -3.54 -9.65 9.05
CA GLN A 126 -3.67 -8.65 10.11
C GLN A 126 -4.82 -8.97 11.07
N LYS A 127 -5.99 -9.35 10.53
CA LYS A 127 -7.20 -9.62 11.32
C LYS A 127 -7.14 -10.96 12.08
N THR A 128 -6.59 -12.01 11.47
CA THR A 128 -6.65 -13.37 12.04
C THR A 128 -5.43 -13.74 12.86
N GLU A 129 -4.25 -13.23 12.51
CA GLU A 129 -2.98 -13.57 13.18
C GLU A 129 -2.42 -12.42 14.02
N ASN A 130 -3.14 -11.29 14.12
CA ASN A 130 -2.69 -10.07 14.82
C ASN A 130 -1.28 -9.62 14.38
N MET A 131 -0.99 -9.78 13.09
CA MET A 131 0.32 -9.53 12.50
C MET A 131 0.51 -8.05 12.19
N THR A 132 1.64 -7.49 12.56
CA THR A 132 2.04 -6.16 12.10
C THR A 132 2.61 -6.26 10.69
N VAL A 133 2.05 -5.51 9.75
CA VAL A 133 2.56 -5.46 8.37
C VAL A 133 3.19 -4.11 8.12
N PHE A 134 4.45 -4.11 7.75
CA PHE A 134 5.21 -2.95 7.29
C PHE A 134 5.49 -3.13 5.80
N LEU A 135 5.12 -2.15 4.97
CA LEU A 135 5.38 -2.22 3.55
C LEU A 135 6.01 -0.92 3.04
N THR A 136 6.88 -1.04 2.05
CA THR A 136 7.32 0.07 1.22
C THR A 136 6.52 0.07 -0.08
N THR A 137 6.13 1.23 -0.54
CA THR A 137 5.43 1.38 -1.82
C THR A 137 5.61 2.77 -2.39
N HIS A 138 5.57 2.86 -3.71
CA HIS A 138 5.40 4.11 -4.44
C HIS A 138 3.99 4.24 -5.04
N TYR A 139 3.09 3.28 -4.77
CA TYR A 139 1.69 3.33 -5.18
C TYR A 139 0.85 3.99 -4.10
N MET A 140 0.32 5.17 -4.39
CA MET A 140 -0.46 5.95 -3.43
C MET A 140 -1.80 5.30 -3.06
N GLU A 141 -2.35 4.47 -3.94
CA GLU A 141 -3.52 3.64 -3.65
C GLU A 141 -3.26 2.65 -2.49
N GLU A 142 -2.05 2.12 -2.41
CA GLU A 142 -1.63 1.23 -1.32
C GLU A 142 -1.47 1.99 -0.02
N ALA A 143 -0.83 3.16 -0.07
CA ALA A 143 -0.70 4.05 1.07
C ALA A 143 -2.08 4.50 1.60
N ALA A 144 -3.05 4.71 0.71
CA ALA A 144 -4.41 5.12 1.08
C ALA A 144 -5.15 4.07 1.93
N ASN A 145 -4.78 2.79 1.81
CA ASN A 145 -5.36 1.66 2.56
C ASN A 145 -4.56 1.27 3.81
N ALA A 146 -3.43 1.93 4.08
CA ALA A 146 -2.62 1.66 5.26
C ALA A 146 -3.25 2.23 6.54
N GLY A 147 -2.97 1.63 7.68
CA GLY A 147 -3.38 2.17 8.99
C GLY A 147 -2.56 3.39 9.40
N TYR A 148 -1.30 3.47 8.95
CA TYR A 148 -0.38 4.57 9.22
C TYR A 148 0.62 4.69 8.06
N VAL A 149 0.97 5.91 7.69
CA VAL A 149 1.86 6.22 6.57
C VAL A 149 3.01 7.09 7.04
N VAL A 150 4.20 6.79 6.57
CA VAL A 150 5.40 7.63 6.74
C VAL A 150 5.91 7.99 5.35
N ILE A 151 5.93 9.28 5.04
CA ILE A 151 6.48 9.81 3.78
C ILE A 151 7.93 10.19 4.01
N LEU A 152 8.81 9.53 3.25
CA LEU A 152 10.25 9.82 3.29
C LEU A 152 10.65 10.66 2.06
N ASP A 153 11.39 11.74 2.30
CA ASP A 153 12.04 12.49 1.24
C ASP A 153 13.48 12.81 1.64
N LYS A 154 14.43 12.56 0.72
CA LYS A 154 15.86 12.82 0.90
C LYS A 154 16.45 12.27 2.22
N GLY A 155 15.96 11.10 2.65
CA GLY A 155 16.44 10.41 3.86
C GLY A 155 15.88 10.95 5.18
N SER A 156 14.87 11.84 5.12
CA SER A 156 14.18 12.40 6.30
C SER A 156 12.69 12.11 6.22
N ILE A 157 12.05 12.04 7.39
CA ILE A 157 10.58 11.96 7.46
C ILE A 157 10.04 13.35 7.09
N ALA A 158 9.31 13.42 5.98
CA ALA A 158 8.69 14.64 5.50
C ALA A 158 7.28 14.83 6.08
N ALA A 159 6.52 13.75 6.24
CA ALA A 159 5.24 13.72 6.93
C ALA A 159 4.93 12.31 7.43
N GLU A 160 4.13 12.19 8.47
CA GLU A 160 3.63 10.91 8.97
C GLU A 160 2.25 11.08 9.62
N GLY A 161 1.44 10.01 9.58
CA GLY A 161 0.09 10.01 10.15
C GLY A 161 -0.80 8.97 9.49
N THR A 162 -2.06 8.93 9.89
CA THR A 162 -3.06 8.15 9.16
C THR A 162 -3.34 8.78 7.79
N PRO A 163 -3.75 8.01 6.76
CA PRO A 163 -4.14 8.60 5.48
C PRO A 163 -5.20 9.69 5.58
N PHE A 164 -6.10 9.56 6.57
CA PHE A 164 -7.14 10.55 6.82
C PHE A 164 -6.57 11.87 7.35
N GLU A 165 -5.66 11.82 8.33
CA GLU A 165 -4.98 13.00 8.87
C GLU A 165 -4.15 13.68 7.78
N LEU A 166 -3.31 12.93 7.08
CA LEU A 166 -2.46 13.45 6.01
C LEU A 166 -3.27 14.16 4.91
N LYS A 167 -4.40 13.58 4.48
CA LYS A 167 -5.28 14.22 3.50
C LYS A 167 -5.89 15.52 4.02
N ASN A 168 -6.30 15.56 5.29
CA ASN A 168 -6.89 16.77 5.85
C ASN A 168 -5.86 17.89 6.09
N ASP A 169 -4.62 17.53 6.40
CA ASP A 169 -3.57 18.49 6.76
C ASP A 169 -2.88 19.09 5.53
N TYR A 170 -2.72 18.30 4.47
CA TYR A 170 -1.91 18.68 3.31
C TYR A 170 -2.70 18.91 2.03
N VAL A 171 -3.95 18.46 1.92
CA VAL A 171 -4.73 18.55 0.69
C VAL A 171 -6.09 19.20 0.91
N GLN A 172 -6.52 19.97 -0.07
CA GLN A 172 -7.85 20.57 -0.12
C GLN A 172 -8.83 19.64 -0.81
N ASP A 173 -10.08 19.61 -0.34
CA ASP A 173 -11.16 18.95 -1.05
C ASP A 173 -11.60 19.81 -2.24
N ILE A 174 -12.15 19.18 -3.27
CA ILE A 174 -12.62 19.84 -4.49
C ILE A 174 -14.13 19.64 -4.60
N VAL A 175 -14.86 20.73 -4.75
CA VAL A 175 -16.28 20.71 -5.12
C VAL A 175 -16.38 21.06 -6.59
N SER A 176 -16.78 20.09 -7.41
CA SER A 176 -17.12 20.29 -8.83
C SER A 176 -18.61 20.56 -8.94
N VAL A 177 -19.01 21.61 -9.66
CA VAL A 177 -20.40 21.95 -9.90
C VAL A 177 -20.66 22.06 -11.40
N TYR A 178 -21.79 21.55 -11.85
CA TYR A 178 -22.14 21.40 -13.25
C TYR A 178 -23.43 22.18 -13.57
N GLY A 179 -23.60 22.55 -14.85
CA GLY A 179 -24.82 23.21 -15.34
C GLY A 179 -25.04 24.63 -14.83
N VAL A 180 -24.03 25.28 -14.26
CA VAL A 180 -24.11 26.66 -13.74
C VAL A 180 -23.35 27.63 -14.62
N SER A 181 -23.77 28.90 -14.63
CA SER A 181 -23.10 29.98 -15.34
C SER A 181 -21.88 30.50 -14.57
N GLU A 182 -21.01 31.20 -15.30
CA GLU A 182 -19.81 31.80 -14.68
C GLU A 182 -20.17 32.92 -13.69
N ASP A 183 -21.26 33.64 -13.92
CA ASP A 183 -21.71 34.74 -13.05
C ASP A 183 -22.24 34.20 -11.73
N GLU A 184 -22.92 33.04 -11.74
CA GLU A 184 -23.37 32.34 -10.54
C GLU A 184 -22.18 31.87 -9.71
N ILE A 185 -21.14 31.32 -10.34
CA ILE A 185 -19.91 30.90 -9.63
C ILE A 185 -19.16 32.11 -9.05
N LYS A 186 -19.08 33.23 -9.78
CA LYS A 186 -18.46 34.48 -9.28
C LYS A 186 -19.18 35.03 -8.06
N SER A 187 -20.51 34.83 -7.96
CA SER A 187 -21.28 35.25 -6.80
C SER A 187 -20.85 34.60 -5.48
N LEU A 188 -20.22 33.42 -5.53
CA LEU A 188 -19.68 32.72 -4.35
C LEU A 188 -18.46 33.44 -3.75
N ASN A 189 -17.86 34.37 -4.47
CA ASN A 189 -16.67 35.14 -4.09
C ASN A 189 -15.50 34.21 -3.62
N ARG A 190 -15.30 33.12 -4.37
CA ARG A 190 -14.25 32.11 -4.12
C ARG A 190 -13.40 31.91 -5.37
N GLU A 191 -12.17 31.43 -5.18
CA GLU A 191 -11.34 30.96 -6.28
C GLU A 191 -11.97 29.73 -6.91
N TYR A 192 -12.07 29.75 -8.24
CA TYR A 192 -12.60 28.63 -9.00
C TYR A 192 -11.73 28.36 -10.24
N LYS A 193 -11.80 27.14 -10.72
CA LYS A 193 -11.19 26.71 -11.98
C LYS A 193 -12.30 26.25 -12.92
N LYS A 194 -12.33 26.79 -14.13
CA LYS A 194 -13.23 26.32 -15.19
C LYS A 194 -12.77 24.96 -15.68
N ILE A 195 -13.69 24.00 -15.77
CA ILE A 195 -13.53 22.68 -16.38
C ILE A 195 -14.46 22.56 -17.59
N ARG A 196 -14.40 21.45 -18.32
CA ARG A 196 -15.14 21.27 -19.57
C ARG A 196 -16.64 21.52 -19.42
N ASP A 197 -17.26 20.96 -18.41
CA ASP A 197 -18.71 20.94 -18.23
C ASP A 197 -19.18 21.66 -16.95
N GLY A 198 -18.28 22.44 -16.30
CA GLY A 198 -18.60 23.11 -15.04
C GLY A 198 -17.42 23.87 -14.42
N TYR A 199 -17.42 23.94 -13.10
CA TYR A 199 -16.42 24.66 -12.33
C TYR A 199 -15.99 23.87 -11.11
N GLN A 200 -14.73 24.00 -10.72
CA GLN A 200 -14.15 23.41 -9.53
C GLN A 200 -13.81 24.49 -8.51
N ILE A 201 -14.23 24.29 -7.27
CA ILE A 201 -13.96 25.17 -6.14
C ILE A 201 -13.14 24.36 -5.12
N LYS A 202 -12.00 24.88 -4.69
CA LYS A 202 -11.21 24.29 -3.61
C LYS A 202 -11.80 24.68 -2.27
N VAL A 203 -11.93 23.69 -1.38
CA VAL A 203 -12.39 23.87 0.00
C VAL A 203 -11.43 23.14 0.94
N ARG A 204 -11.29 23.62 2.18
CA ARG A 204 -10.32 23.06 3.13
C ARG A 204 -10.61 21.60 3.50
N ASN A 205 -11.89 21.27 3.60
CA ASN A 205 -12.34 19.93 3.99
C ASN A 205 -13.82 19.75 3.67
N THR A 206 -14.32 18.53 3.81
CA THR A 206 -15.71 18.16 3.54
C THR A 206 -16.73 18.97 4.39
N LYS A 207 -16.36 19.41 5.61
CA LYS A 207 -17.24 20.25 6.42
C LYS A 207 -17.48 21.61 5.79
N GLU A 208 -16.43 22.21 5.21
CA GLU A 208 -16.56 23.47 4.46
C GLU A 208 -17.33 23.25 3.16
N ALA A 209 -17.11 22.14 2.45
CA ALA A 209 -17.91 21.76 1.28
C ALA A 209 -19.41 21.70 1.62
N THR A 210 -19.75 20.97 2.70
CA THR A 210 -21.15 20.86 3.17
C THR A 210 -21.75 22.22 3.47
N LYS A 211 -21.01 23.10 4.16
CA LYS A 211 -21.48 24.46 4.47
C LYS A 211 -21.76 25.24 3.21
N LEU A 212 -20.82 25.23 2.24
CA LEU A 212 -20.97 25.91 0.98
C LEU A 212 -22.20 25.45 0.20
N ILE A 213 -22.42 24.12 0.11
CA ILE A 213 -23.54 23.53 -0.59
C ILE A 213 -24.88 23.90 0.08
N VAL A 214 -24.94 23.85 1.41
CA VAL A 214 -26.17 24.19 2.16
C VAL A 214 -26.52 25.68 2.06
N GLU A 215 -25.52 26.57 2.06
CA GLU A 215 -25.71 28.01 1.91
C GLU A 215 -26.17 28.43 0.49
N HIS A 216 -25.89 27.61 -0.52
CA HIS A 216 -26.16 27.91 -1.93
C HIS A 216 -26.86 26.75 -2.65
N GLN A 217 -27.89 26.15 -2.04
CA GLN A 217 -28.58 24.96 -2.54
C GLN A 217 -29.06 25.05 -3.98
N ASP A 218 -29.53 26.22 -4.38
CA ASP A 218 -30.04 26.46 -5.74
C ASP A 218 -28.95 26.33 -6.82
N LEU A 219 -27.70 26.59 -6.45
CA LEU A 219 -26.55 26.53 -7.33
C LEU A 219 -25.96 25.11 -7.39
N PHE A 220 -25.99 24.37 -6.26
CA PHE A 220 -25.45 23.03 -6.15
C PHE A 220 -26.51 21.95 -6.39
N THR A 221 -27.17 21.99 -7.57
CA THR A 221 -28.17 20.99 -7.96
C THR A 221 -27.52 19.74 -8.59
N ASP A 222 -26.40 19.91 -9.29
CA ASP A 222 -25.57 18.86 -9.85
C ASP A 222 -24.11 19.12 -9.46
N TYR A 223 -23.57 18.32 -8.55
CA TYR A 223 -22.24 18.52 -8.01
C TYR A 223 -21.59 17.22 -7.56
N GLU A 224 -20.27 17.26 -7.46
CA GLU A 224 -19.43 16.20 -6.91
C GLU A 224 -18.47 16.79 -5.87
N VAL A 225 -18.29 16.09 -4.75
CA VAL A 225 -17.27 16.44 -3.74
C VAL A 225 -16.20 15.36 -3.75
N VAL A 226 -15.00 15.73 -4.19
CA VAL A 226 -13.85 14.83 -4.26
C VAL A 226 -12.88 15.19 -3.16
N LYS A 227 -12.59 14.23 -2.30
CA LYS A 227 -11.54 14.37 -1.31
C LYS A 227 -10.19 14.14 -1.98
N GLY A 228 -9.20 14.99 -1.68
CA GLY A 228 -7.87 14.86 -2.22
C GLY A 228 -7.25 13.47 -1.96
N GLY A 229 -6.47 13.00 -2.93
CA GLY A 229 -5.79 11.69 -2.91
C GLY A 229 -4.51 11.68 -2.10
N MET A 230 -3.92 10.50 -1.90
CA MET A 230 -2.57 10.39 -1.33
C MET A 230 -1.49 10.87 -2.32
N ASP A 231 -1.77 10.85 -3.63
CA ASP A 231 -0.89 11.47 -4.65
C ASP A 231 -0.75 12.97 -4.42
N ASP A 232 -1.87 13.64 -4.10
CA ASP A 232 -1.86 15.08 -3.81
C ASP A 232 -1.13 15.38 -2.50
N VAL A 233 -1.27 14.50 -1.48
CA VAL A 233 -0.49 14.59 -0.23
C VAL A 233 0.99 14.47 -0.53
N PHE A 234 1.41 13.46 -1.29
CA PHE A 234 2.80 13.25 -1.64
C PHE A 234 3.39 14.46 -2.37
N LEU A 235 2.66 14.99 -3.36
CA LEU A 235 3.05 16.20 -4.09
C LEU A 235 3.16 17.42 -3.17
N ALA A 236 2.18 17.62 -2.28
CA ALA A 236 2.18 18.77 -1.36
C ALA A 236 3.37 18.74 -0.38
N VAL A 237 3.73 17.53 0.08
CA VAL A 237 4.79 17.33 1.09
C VAL A 237 6.19 17.36 0.49
N THR A 238 6.37 16.77 -0.71
CA THR A 238 7.69 16.60 -1.32
C THR A 238 8.00 17.60 -2.44
N GLY A 239 6.98 18.27 -2.99
CA GLY A 239 7.10 19.11 -4.18
C GLY A 239 7.33 18.34 -5.48
N LYS A 240 7.23 17.00 -5.45
CA LYS A 240 7.52 16.11 -6.59
C LYS A 240 6.24 15.48 -7.13
N ARG A 241 6.12 15.40 -8.46
CA ARG A 241 5.07 14.60 -9.09
C ARG A 241 5.53 13.17 -9.29
N LEU A 242 4.63 12.23 -9.02
CA LEU A 242 4.83 10.85 -9.39
C LEU A 242 4.60 10.69 -10.89
N GLU A 243 5.49 10.01 -11.59
CA GLU A 243 5.24 9.61 -12.97
C GLU A 243 4.19 8.49 -12.99
N VAL A 244 3.23 8.62 -13.89
CA VAL A 244 2.12 7.67 -14.04
C VAL A 244 2.27 6.97 -15.40
N ASN A 245 2.20 5.65 -15.42
CA ASN A 245 2.18 4.89 -16.66
C ASN A 245 0.83 5.02 -17.40
N ALA A 246 0.73 4.44 -18.60
CA ALA A 246 -0.49 4.45 -19.41
C ALA A 246 -1.72 3.83 -18.71
N ASP A 247 -1.50 3.02 -17.68
CA ASP A 247 -2.54 2.36 -16.87
C ASP A 247 -2.94 3.18 -15.62
N GLY A 248 -2.41 4.42 -15.48
CA GLY A 248 -2.70 5.30 -14.36
C GLY A 248 -1.91 5.02 -13.08
N ASN A 249 -0.93 4.12 -13.12
CA ASN A 249 -0.12 3.77 -11.95
C ASN A 249 1.16 4.61 -11.88
N SER A 250 1.52 5.03 -10.68
CA SER A 250 2.79 5.75 -10.43
C SER A 250 4.00 4.86 -10.71
N ILE A 251 4.92 5.32 -11.57
CA ILE A 251 6.12 4.57 -12.00
C ILE A 251 7.43 5.21 -11.56
N GLY A 252 7.42 6.40 -11.01
CA GLY A 252 8.62 7.10 -10.60
C GLY A 252 8.35 8.45 -9.96
N ILE A 253 9.42 9.13 -9.57
CA ILE A 253 9.38 10.48 -9.00
C ILE A 253 10.06 11.41 -10.01
N ASN A 254 9.31 12.40 -10.52
CA ASN A 254 9.87 13.43 -11.39
C ASN A 254 10.23 14.66 -10.55
N GLU A 255 11.51 15.01 -10.48
CA GLU A 255 11.96 16.28 -9.89
C GLU A 255 11.66 17.39 -10.90
N GLN A 256 10.76 18.31 -10.57
CA GLN A 256 10.63 19.54 -11.36
C GLN A 256 11.84 20.42 -11.05
N GLU A 257 12.66 20.71 -12.08
CA GLU A 257 13.68 21.76 -12.06
C GLU A 257 13.06 23.14 -11.90
#